data_f988e0402e59c390a6690068b90050ea
#
_entry.id   f988e0402e59c390a6690068b90050ea
#
_cell.length_a   1.000
_cell.length_b   1.000
_cell.length_c   1.000
_cell.angle_alpha   90.00
_cell.angle_beta   90.00
_cell.angle_gamma   90.00
#
_symmetry.space_group_name_H-M   'P 1'
#
loop_
_entity.id
_entity.type
_entity.pdbx_description
1 polymer ?
#
loop_
_entity_poly.entity_id
_entity_poly.type
_entity_poly.pdbx_seq_one_letter_code
_entity_poly.pdbx_strand_id
1 'polypeptide(L)'
;MLCFPILALAQSGKVFDNLTIPSKILKGNRKYAVYLPPDYETSQRSYPVLYLLHGGGDDQTGWVQFGEVLTIADREILAGRATSMVIVMPDANTGTRGYFNDLKGEWRYEDFFFEEFMPFVEKTYRIKKDKRYRAVAGLSMGGGGSFMYALHHPELFSSACPLSASTGPISLEAAKTWLEQRNIKGTEAEIEAYYKKHSALALVEAMPQDQTKAVRWYIDCGDDDFLYEGNSLIHIAMRKKEIPHEFRIHDGGHNWTYWRTALPTVLAFVSDSFHQY
;
A
#
# COMPACT_ATOMS: atom_id res chain seq x y z
N MET A 1 -15.54 52.33 -7.71
CA MET A 1 -15.34 50.98 -8.28
C MET A 1 -15.14 50.03 -7.10
N LEU A 2 -16.21 49.32 -6.69
CA LEU A 2 -16.16 48.39 -5.56
C LEU A 2 -15.59 47.08 -6.07
N CYS A 3 -14.37 46.74 -5.65
CA CYS A 3 -13.75 45.45 -5.90
C CYS A 3 -14.33 44.44 -4.89
N PHE A 4 -15.27 43.59 -5.31
CA PHE A 4 -15.71 42.45 -4.51
C PHE A 4 -14.59 41.40 -4.53
N PRO A 5 -14.10 40.91 -3.38
CA PRO A 5 -13.21 39.77 -3.38
C PRO A 5 -14.00 38.56 -3.88
N ILE A 6 -13.57 38.01 -4.99
CA ILE A 6 -14.02 36.67 -5.42
C ILE A 6 -13.44 35.68 -4.38
N LEU A 7 -14.26 35.27 -3.44
CA LEU A 7 -13.96 34.11 -2.60
C LEU A 7 -13.89 32.90 -3.55
N ALA A 8 -12.70 32.57 -4.01
CA ALA A 8 -12.46 31.28 -4.63
C ALA A 8 -12.69 30.21 -3.55
N LEU A 9 -13.85 29.57 -3.57
CA LEU A 9 -14.07 28.37 -2.77
C LEU A 9 -12.98 27.36 -3.19
N ALA A 10 -12.11 27.02 -2.24
CA ALA A 10 -11.12 25.97 -2.47
C ALA A 10 -11.89 24.71 -2.87
N GLN A 11 -11.63 24.20 -4.08
CA GLN A 11 -12.28 22.99 -4.56
C GLN A 11 -11.77 21.82 -3.72
N SER A 12 -12.69 21.05 -3.12
CA SER A 12 -12.36 19.85 -2.35
C SER A 12 -12.31 18.64 -3.26
N GLY A 13 -11.47 17.68 -2.93
CA GLY A 13 -11.49 16.35 -3.55
C GLY A 13 -12.80 15.62 -3.24
N LYS A 14 -12.96 14.46 -3.86
CA LYS A 14 -14.15 13.62 -3.67
C LYS A 14 -13.73 12.20 -3.33
N VAL A 15 -14.50 11.55 -2.44
CA VAL A 15 -14.37 10.13 -2.15
C VAL A 15 -15.63 9.39 -2.58
N PHE A 16 -15.43 8.27 -3.23
CA PHE A 16 -16.47 7.28 -3.56
C PHE A 16 -16.06 5.97 -2.89
N ASP A 17 -16.80 5.50 -1.91
CA ASP A 17 -16.39 4.41 -1.01
C ASP A 17 -17.21 3.13 -1.14
N ASN A 18 -18.16 3.09 -2.06
CA ASN A 18 -19.03 1.92 -2.30
C ASN A 18 -19.00 1.47 -3.78
N LEU A 19 -17.82 1.47 -4.37
CA LEU A 19 -17.63 1.03 -5.74
C LEU A 19 -17.36 -0.47 -5.79
N THR A 20 -17.62 -1.09 -6.94
CA THR A 20 -17.41 -2.54 -7.12
C THR A 20 -16.78 -2.86 -8.46
N ILE A 21 -16.00 -3.95 -8.45
CA ILE A 21 -15.47 -4.59 -9.65
C ILE A 21 -15.81 -6.09 -9.61
N PRO A 22 -16.36 -6.66 -10.70
CA PRO A 22 -16.51 -8.10 -10.82
C PRO A 22 -15.12 -8.74 -11.01
N SER A 23 -14.84 -9.81 -10.26
CA SER A 23 -13.62 -10.59 -10.38
C SER A 23 -13.94 -12.02 -10.83
N LYS A 24 -13.26 -12.46 -11.88
CA LYS A 24 -13.28 -13.87 -12.33
C LYS A 24 -12.34 -14.70 -11.46
N ILE A 25 -11.19 -14.13 -11.08
CA ILE A 25 -10.19 -14.80 -10.26
C ILE A 25 -10.74 -15.12 -8.88
N LEU A 26 -11.40 -14.14 -8.23
CA LEU A 26 -11.99 -14.31 -6.89
C LEU A 26 -13.45 -14.76 -6.91
N LYS A 27 -13.99 -15.00 -8.11
CA LYS A 27 -15.36 -15.53 -8.33
C LYS A 27 -16.46 -14.74 -7.63
N GLY A 28 -16.37 -13.41 -7.66
CA GLY A 28 -17.35 -12.52 -7.02
C GLY A 28 -17.00 -11.04 -7.16
N ASN A 29 -17.88 -10.19 -6.69
CA ASN A 29 -17.63 -8.76 -6.69
C ASN A 29 -16.68 -8.39 -5.53
N ARG A 30 -15.70 -7.52 -5.83
CA ARG A 30 -14.86 -6.90 -4.81
C ARG A 30 -15.18 -5.41 -4.71
N LYS A 31 -15.19 -4.89 -3.51
CA LYS A 31 -15.41 -3.48 -3.26
C LYS A 31 -14.08 -2.71 -3.36
N TYR A 32 -14.19 -1.42 -3.61
CA TYR A 32 -13.09 -0.48 -3.49
C TYR A 32 -13.61 0.93 -3.24
N ALA A 33 -12.76 1.78 -2.70
CA ALA A 33 -12.97 3.20 -2.60
C ALA A 33 -11.94 3.95 -3.47
N VAL A 34 -12.28 5.17 -3.88
CA VAL A 34 -11.38 6.05 -4.60
C VAL A 34 -11.50 7.48 -4.09
N TYR A 35 -10.36 8.13 -3.88
CA TYR A 35 -10.26 9.57 -3.72
C TYR A 35 -9.82 10.18 -5.06
N LEU A 36 -10.53 11.20 -5.50
CA LEU A 36 -10.22 12.02 -6.66
C LEU A 36 -9.78 13.41 -6.20
N PRO A 37 -8.64 13.94 -6.68
CA PRO A 37 -8.09 15.21 -6.18
C PRO A 37 -8.98 16.43 -6.55
N PRO A 38 -8.80 17.58 -5.88
CA PRO A 38 -9.68 18.74 -6.03
C PRO A 38 -9.90 19.21 -7.47
N ASP A 39 -8.88 19.12 -8.31
CA ASP A 39 -8.92 19.54 -9.72
C ASP A 39 -9.36 18.44 -10.69
N TYR A 40 -9.76 17.25 -10.20
CA TYR A 40 -10.05 16.11 -11.08
C TYR A 40 -11.18 16.39 -12.07
N GLU A 41 -12.25 17.07 -11.68
CA GLU A 41 -13.40 17.36 -12.56
C GLU A 41 -13.16 18.53 -13.52
N THR A 42 -12.30 19.46 -13.13
CA THR A 42 -12.02 20.68 -13.91
C THR A 42 -10.81 20.56 -14.83
N SER A 43 -9.97 19.55 -14.63
CA SER A 43 -8.80 19.27 -15.45
C SER A 43 -9.02 18.07 -16.36
N GLN A 44 -8.36 18.04 -17.53
CA GLN A 44 -8.33 16.89 -18.44
C GLN A 44 -7.02 16.08 -18.31
N ARG A 45 -6.13 16.44 -17.38
CA ARG A 45 -4.85 15.76 -17.20
C ARG A 45 -5.02 14.37 -16.62
N SER A 46 -4.01 13.53 -16.81
CA SER A 46 -3.86 12.26 -16.10
C SER A 46 -3.03 12.44 -14.83
N TYR A 47 -3.33 11.65 -13.81
CA TYR A 47 -2.79 11.75 -12.46
C TYR A 47 -1.90 10.56 -12.11
N PRO A 48 -0.89 10.73 -11.24
CA PRO A 48 -0.29 9.60 -10.54
C PRO A 48 -1.33 8.85 -9.71
N VAL A 49 -1.04 7.61 -9.35
CA VAL A 49 -1.90 6.77 -8.52
C VAL A 49 -1.15 6.23 -7.31
N LEU A 50 -1.81 6.32 -6.15
CA LEU A 50 -1.44 5.63 -4.93
C LEU A 50 -2.46 4.53 -4.65
N TYR A 51 -2.02 3.28 -4.59
CA TYR A 51 -2.80 2.18 -4.05
C TYR A 51 -2.58 2.15 -2.54
N LEU A 52 -3.65 2.42 -1.76
CA LEU A 52 -3.59 2.59 -0.31
C LEU A 52 -4.35 1.45 0.38
N LEU A 53 -3.60 0.52 0.98
CA LEU A 53 -4.10 -0.75 1.47
C LEU A 53 -4.50 -0.67 2.95
N HIS A 54 -5.68 -1.20 3.31
CA HIS A 54 -6.19 -1.22 4.68
C HIS A 54 -5.61 -2.35 5.53
N GLY A 55 -5.84 -2.33 6.84
CA GLY A 55 -5.40 -3.33 7.81
C GLY A 55 -6.34 -4.53 7.94
N GLY A 56 -5.93 -5.52 8.73
CA GLY A 56 -6.79 -6.66 9.08
C GLY A 56 -8.03 -6.21 9.85
N GLY A 57 -9.19 -6.76 9.49
CA GLY A 57 -10.47 -6.41 10.11
C GLY A 57 -11.17 -5.16 9.54
N ASP A 58 -10.48 -4.38 8.71
CA ASP A 58 -11.06 -3.27 7.94
C ASP A 58 -11.48 -3.70 6.53
N ASP A 59 -11.97 -2.75 5.78
CA ASP A 59 -12.34 -2.87 4.36
C ASP A 59 -11.90 -1.62 3.57
N GLN A 60 -12.42 -1.43 2.35
CA GLN A 60 -12.12 -0.28 1.52
C GLN A 60 -12.45 1.08 2.16
N THR A 61 -13.27 1.10 3.22
CA THR A 61 -13.67 2.34 3.90
C THR A 61 -12.75 2.72 5.07
N GLY A 62 -11.85 1.84 5.52
CA GLY A 62 -11.00 2.08 6.69
C GLY A 62 -10.20 3.38 6.59
N TRP A 63 -9.52 3.62 5.49
CA TRP A 63 -8.80 4.88 5.25
C TRP A 63 -9.72 6.10 5.08
N VAL A 64 -10.97 5.88 4.65
CA VAL A 64 -11.97 6.95 4.53
C VAL A 64 -12.49 7.36 5.91
N GLN A 65 -12.94 6.38 6.70
CA GLN A 65 -13.64 6.61 7.97
C GLN A 65 -12.68 6.91 9.13
N PHE A 66 -11.62 6.12 9.23
CA PHE A 66 -10.67 6.21 10.35
C PHE A 66 -9.36 6.89 9.95
N GLY A 67 -8.96 6.78 8.70
CA GLY A 67 -7.74 7.36 8.15
C GLY A 67 -7.87 8.81 7.70
N GLU A 68 -9.10 9.35 7.60
CA GLU A 68 -9.39 10.74 7.19
C GLU A 68 -8.73 11.12 5.86
N VAL A 69 -8.64 10.16 4.92
CA VAL A 69 -7.88 10.31 3.67
C VAL A 69 -8.29 11.55 2.87
N LEU A 70 -9.60 11.88 2.82
CA LEU A 70 -10.10 13.05 2.11
C LEU A 70 -9.50 14.35 2.68
N THR A 71 -9.65 14.54 3.99
CA THR A 71 -9.20 15.77 4.68
C THR A 71 -7.68 15.92 4.60
N ILE A 72 -6.96 14.82 4.80
CA ILE A 72 -5.49 14.83 4.80
C ILE A 72 -4.97 15.07 3.38
N ALA A 73 -5.47 14.35 2.37
CA ALA A 73 -5.02 14.50 1.00
C ALA A 73 -5.30 15.90 0.46
N ASP A 74 -6.50 16.43 0.68
CA ASP A 74 -6.86 17.80 0.28
C ASP A 74 -5.93 18.81 0.92
N ARG A 75 -5.70 18.72 2.23
CA ARG A 75 -4.81 19.63 2.95
C ARG A 75 -3.38 19.60 2.41
N GLU A 76 -2.82 18.43 2.17
CA GLU A 76 -1.45 18.29 1.69
C GLU A 76 -1.30 18.74 0.23
N ILE A 77 -2.29 18.46 -0.62
CA ILE A 77 -2.32 18.90 -2.03
C ILE A 77 -2.49 20.42 -2.12
N LEU A 78 -3.45 20.99 -1.41
CA LEU A 78 -3.71 22.44 -1.43
C LEU A 78 -2.56 23.25 -0.83
N ALA A 79 -1.84 22.69 0.12
CA ALA A 79 -0.63 23.31 0.69
C ALA A 79 0.63 23.11 -0.18
N GLY A 80 0.54 22.40 -1.30
CA GLY A 80 1.69 22.11 -2.19
C GLY A 80 2.71 21.12 -1.61
N ARG A 81 2.36 20.39 -0.55
CA ARG A 81 3.23 19.36 0.04
C ARG A 81 3.05 17.98 -0.60
N ALA A 82 1.92 17.79 -1.28
CA ALA A 82 1.68 16.58 -2.08
C ALA A 82 1.21 16.95 -3.48
N THR A 83 1.55 16.11 -4.45
CA THR A 83 1.04 16.19 -5.83
C THR A 83 -0.41 15.73 -5.87
N SER A 84 -1.26 16.41 -6.67
CA SER A 84 -2.60 15.88 -6.98
C SER A 84 -2.47 14.48 -7.56
N MET A 85 -3.08 13.50 -6.90
CA MET A 85 -3.05 12.09 -7.28
C MET A 85 -4.41 11.43 -7.06
N VAL A 86 -4.68 10.35 -7.76
CA VAL A 86 -5.79 9.45 -7.46
C VAL A 86 -5.32 8.48 -6.37
N ILE A 87 -6.13 8.29 -5.30
CA ILE A 87 -5.84 7.30 -4.27
C ILE A 87 -6.91 6.21 -4.35
N VAL A 88 -6.48 4.96 -4.49
CA VAL A 88 -7.37 3.81 -4.67
C VAL A 88 -7.20 2.84 -3.51
N MET A 89 -8.30 2.51 -2.87
CA MET A 89 -8.36 1.70 -1.66
C MET A 89 -9.16 0.43 -1.92
N PRO A 90 -8.52 -0.70 -2.30
CA PRO A 90 -9.21 -1.95 -2.55
C PRO A 90 -9.63 -2.66 -1.26
N ASP A 91 -10.74 -3.40 -1.29
CA ASP A 91 -11.17 -4.27 -0.21
C ASP A 91 -10.47 -5.63 -0.28
N ALA A 92 -9.70 -5.95 0.75
CA ALA A 92 -9.13 -7.27 0.99
C ALA A 92 -9.66 -7.89 2.29
N ASN A 93 -10.82 -7.45 2.77
CA ASN A 93 -11.46 -8.01 3.95
C ASN A 93 -12.01 -9.40 3.66
N THR A 94 -11.24 -10.37 4.01
CA THR A 94 -11.48 -11.78 3.73
C THR A 94 -11.26 -12.66 4.96
N GLY A 95 -11.34 -12.04 6.12
CA GLY A 95 -11.04 -12.69 7.39
C GLY A 95 -9.55 -12.99 7.56
N THR A 96 -9.11 -14.19 7.21
CA THR A 96 -7.72 -14.63 7.40
C THR A 96 -6.89 -14.58 6.11
N ARG A 97 -7.43 -14.15 4.97
CA ARG A 97 -6.79 -14.33 3.66
C ARG A 97 -5.93 -13.16 3.20
N GLY A 98 -6.43 -11.94 3.25
CA GLY A 98 -5.64 -10.73 2.96
C GLY A 98 -5.22 -10.54 1.49
N TYR A 99 -4.12 -9.81 1.29
CA TYR A 99 -3.64 -9.32 -0.01
C TYR A 99 -2.85 -10.33 -0.85
N PHE A 100 -2.62 -11.54 -0.36
CA PHE A 100 -1.74 -12.53 -1.00
C PHE A 100 -2.53 -13.66 -1.65
N ASN A 101 -1.86 -14.42 -2.47
CA ASN A 101 -2.34 -15.73 -2.88
C ASN A 101 -2.09 -16.73 -1.74
N ASP A 102 -3.06 -17.57 -1.42
CA ASP A 102 -2.89 -18.58 -0.39
C ASP A 102 -2.06 -19.78 -0.89
N LEU A 103 -1.63 -20.63 0.06
CA LEU A 103 -0.79 -21.78 -0.26
C LEU A 103 -1.45 -22.77 -1.23
N LYS A 104 -2.78 -22.87 -1.22
CA LYS A 104 -3.54 -23.84 -2.04
C LYS A 104 -4.13 -23.26 -3.32
N GLY A 105 -3.95 -21.95 -3.54
CA GLY A 105 -4.48 -21.24 -4.71
C GLY A 105 -6.01 -21.10 -4.71
N GLU A 106 -6.64 -21.28 -3.55
CA GLU A 106 -8.09 -21.06 -3.38
C GLU A 106 -8.43 -19.58 -3.28
N TRP A 107 -7.50 -18.79 -2.76
CA TRP A 107 -7.59 -17.35 -2.66
C TRP A 107 -6.41 -16.72 -3.38
N ARG A 108 -6.67 -16.08 -4.51
CA ARG A 108 -5.67 -15.54 -5.42
C ARG A 108 -5.78 -14.02 -5.50
N TYR A 109 -5.65 -13.35 -4.34
CA TYR A 109 -5.88 -11.91 -4.29
C TYR A 109 -4.78 -11.10 -4.98
N GLU A 110 -3.53 -11.52 -4.89
CA GLU A 110 -2.42 -10.88 -5.58
C GLU A 110 -2.62 -10.93 -7.11
N ASP A 111 -3.00 -12.10 -7.63
CA ASP A 111 -3.33 -12.23 -9.06
C ASP A 111 -4.52 -11.33 -9.44
N PHE A 112 -5.58 -11.29 -8.62
CA PHE A 112 -6.68 -10.36 -8.83
C PHE A 112 -6.22 -8.91 -8.89
N PHE A 113 -5.32 -8.50 -7.98
CA PHE A 113 -4.84 -7.14 -7.90
C PHE A 113 -4.10 -6.74 -9.19
N PHE A 114 -3.21 -7.58 -9.69
CA PHE A 114 -2.38 -7.25 -10.85
C PHE A 114 -3.04 -7.56 -12.19
N GLU A 115 -3.82 -8.61 -12.30
CA GLU A 115 -4.42 -9.05 -13.57
C GLU A 115 -5.81 -8.44 -13.84
N GLU A 116 -6.57 -8.09 -12.79
CA GLU A 116 -7.92 -7.54 -12.94
C GLU A 116 -8.05 -6.12 -12.38
N PHE A 117 -7.68 -5.88 -11.12
CA PHE A 117 -7.97 -4.64 -10.41
C PHE A 117 -7.15 -3.45 -10.93
N MET A 118 -5.86 -3.56 -10.99
CA MET A 118 -4.99 -2.47 -11.45
C MET A 118 -5.29 -2.07 -12.91
N PRO A 119 -5.43 -3.01 -13.88
CA PRO A 119 -5.84 -2.67 -15.24
C PRO A 119 -7.23 -2.02 -15.32
N PHE A 120 -8.17 -2.46 -14.50
CA PHE A 120 -9.50 -1.86 -14.41
C PHE A 120 -9.43 -0.41 -13.93
N VAL A 121 -8.71 -0.15 -12.84
CA VAL A 121 -8.50 1.19 -12.27
C VAL A 121 -7.88 2.12 -13.31
N GLU A 122 -6.82 1.68 -13.99
CA GLU A 122 -6.11 2.46 -15.00
C GLU A 122 -6.92 2.70 -16.29
N LYS A 123 -7.95 1.91 -16.53
CA LYS A 123 -8.91 2.14 -17.61
C LYS A 123 -10.04 3.07 -17.20
N THR A 124 -10.46 3.01 -15.94
CA THR A 124 -11.63 3.73 -15.42
C THR A 124 -11.30 5.18 -15.08
N TYR A 125 -10.12 5.43 -14.55
CA TYR A 125 -9.68 6.75 -14.11
C TYR A 125 -8.58 7.32 -15.00
N ARG A 126 -8.46 8.65 -15.03
CA ARG A 126 -7.38 9.32 -15.77
C ARG A 126 -6.04 9.17 -15.02
N ILE A 127 -5.41 8.03 -15.19
CA ILE A 127 -4.16 7.64 -14.51
C ILE A 127 -3.00 7.58 -15.52
N LYS A 128 -1.83 8.06 -15.08
CA LYS A 128 -0.56 7.85 -15.78
C LYS A 128 -0.07 6.43 -15.51
N LYS A 129 0.18 5.66 -16.60
CA LYS A 129 0.41 4.21 -16.50
C LYS A 129 1.87 3.78 -16.35
N ASP A 130 2.80 4.72 -16.36
CA ASP A 130 4.21 4.40 -16.19
C ASP A 130 4.52 4.09 -14.73
N LYS A 131 5.49 3.19 -14.49
CA LYS A 131 6.02 2.85 -13.17
C LYS A 131 6.25 4.08 -12.29
N ARG A 132 6.85 5.13 -12.86
CA ARG A 132 7.15 6.39 -12.20
C ARG A 132 5.96 6.98 -11.44
N TYR A 133 4.75 6.79 -11.94
CA TYR A 133 3.52 7.40 -11.43
C TYR A 133 2.65 6.44 -10.61
N ARG A 134 3.19 5.26 -10.25
CA ARG A 134 2.52 4.31 -9.35
C ARG A 134 3.26 4.19 -8.04
N ALA A 135 2.51 4.24 -6.96
CA ALA A 135 2.98 3.98 -5.62
C ALA A 135 2.02 3.04 -4.90
N VAL A 136 2.54 2.31 -3.92
CA VAL A 136 1.74 1.50 -3.01
C VAL A 136 2.08 1.85 -1.56
N ALA A 137 1.07 1.96 -0.73
CA ALA A 137 1.21 2.17 0.71
C ALA A 137 0.13 1.39 1.45
N GLY A 138 0.31 1.19 2.74
CA GLY A 138 -0.72 0.55 3.55
C GLY A 138 -0.27 0.33 4.97
N LEU A 139 -1.23 0.02 5.83
CA LEU A 139 -0.98 -0.22 7.24
C LEU A 139 -1.18 -1.69 7.61
N SER A 140 -0.43 -2.20 8.58
CA SER A 140 -0.60 -3.54 9.15
C SER A 140 -0.58 -4.64 8.07
N MET A 141 -1.70 -5.33 7.87
CA MET A 141 -1.90 -6.28 6.77
C MET A 141 -1.61 -5.62 5.40
N GLY A 142 -2.09 -4.38 5.19
CA GLY A 142 -1.82 -3.60 3.98
C GLY A 142 -0.38 -3.10 3.90
N GLY A 143 0.29 -2.89 5.03
CA GLY A 143 1.74 -2.64 5.08
C GLY A 143 2.52 -3.85 4.55
N GLY A 144 2.14 -5.06 4.97
CA GLY A 144 2.65 -6.31 4.41
C GLY A 144 2.35 -6.43 2.91
N GLY A 145 1.12 -6.10 2.49
CA GLY A 145 0.74 -6.02 1.08
C GLY A 145 1.64 -5.08 0.28
N SER A 146 1.95 -3.91 0.83
CA SER A 146 2.84 -2.92 0.19
C SER A 146 4.26 -3.44 0.02
N PHE A 147 4.81 -4.16 1.01
CA PHE A 147 6.09 -4.84 0.87
C PHE A 147 6.05 -5.87 -0.25
N MET A 148 5.10 -6.82 -0.18
CA MET A 148 5.05 -7.94 -1.12
C MET A 148 4.85 -7.46 -2.56
N TYR A 149 3.91 -6.54 -2.80
CA TYR A 149 3.64 -6.05 -4.14
C TYR A 149 4.85 -5.37 -4.77
N ALA A 150 5.57 -4.55 -4.00
CA ALA A 150 6.74 -3.87 -4.51
C ALA A 150 8.00 -4.77 -4.59
N LEU A 151 8.09 -5.83 -3.77
CA LEU A 151 9.17 -6.81 -3.82
C LEU A 151 8.95 -7.84 -4.94
N HIS A 152 7.71 -8.24 -5.22
CA HIS A 152 7.37 -9.16 -6.30
C HIS A 152 7.38 -8.48 -7.67
N HIS A 153 6.96 -7.21 -7.73
CA HIS A 153 6.79 -6.44 -8.97
C HIS A 153 7.54 -5.09 -8.90
N PRO A 154 8.87 -5.11 -8.72
CA PRO A 154 9.65 -3.88 -8.60
C PRO A 154 9.62 -3.03 -9.88
N GLU A 155 9.22 -3.61 -11.02
CA GLU A 155 9.04 -2.92 -12.29
C GLU A 155 7.73 -2.10 -12.36
N LEU A 156 6.78 -2.30 -11.45
CA LEU A 156 5.48 -1.64 -11.48
C LEU A 156 5.37 -0.41 -10.59
N PHE A 157 6.16 -0.31 -9.51
CA PHE A 157 6.04 0.75 -8.51
C PHE A 157 7.30 1.60 -8.40
N SER A 158 7.14 2.93 -8.39
CA SER A 158 8.25 3.86 -8.12
C SER A 158 8.61 3.90 -6.64
N SER A 159 7.60 3.71 -5.76
CA SER A 159 7.79 3.74 -4.32
C SER A 159 6.78 2.87 -3.58
N ALA A 160 7.18 2.43 -2.40
CA ALA A 160 6.35 1.70 -1.45
C ALA A 160 6.51 2.26 -0.03
N CYS A 161 5.37 2.42 0.67
CA CYS A 161 5.32 2.98 2.02
C CYS A 161 4.58 2.02 2.97
N PRO A 162 5.22 0.94 3.44
CA PRO A 162 4.66 0.06 4.47
C PRO A 162 4.66 0.73 5.84
N LEU A 163 3.48 0.80 6.48
CA LEU A 163 3.28 1.35 7.82
C LEU A 163 2.91 0.22 8.78
N SER A 164 3.60 0.12 9.93
CA SER A 164 3.31 -0.92 10.94
C SER A 164 3.10 -2.29 10.30
N ALA A 165 4.01 -2.68 9.39
CA ALA A 165 3.74 -3.74 8.42
C ALA A 165 3.73 -5.14 9.05
N SER A 166 2.74 -5.94 8.70
CA SER A 166 2.77 -7.40 8.88
C SER A 166 3.69 -8.02 7.82
N THR A 167 4.96 -8.20 8.18
CA THR A 167 6.06 -8.52 7.26
C THR A 167 6.08 -9.97 6.76
N GLY A 168 5.08 -10.77 7.16
CA GLY A 168 5.09 -12.21 6.97
C GLY A 168 6.00 -12.92 7.97
N PRO A 169 6.18 -14.24 7.83
CA PRO A 169 7.00 -15.01 8.75
C PRO A 169 8.47 -14.60 8.66
N ILE A 170 9.11 -14.37 9.80
CA ILE A 170 10.52 -13.96 9.89
C ILE A 170 11.51 -15.12 9.77
N SER A 171 11.03 -16.35 9.76
CA SER A 171 11.82 -17.57 9.56
C SER A 171 10.95 -18.70 9.00
N LEU A 172 11.59 -19.75 8.48
CA LEU A 172 10.87 -20.94 8.01
C LEU A 172 10.11 -21.63 9.15
N GLU A 173 10.67 -21.65 10.36
CA GLU A 173 10.00 -22.21 11.53
C GLU A 173 8.75 -21.39 11.91
N ALA A 174 8.86 -20.07 11.87
CA ALA A 174 7.70 -19.20 12.08
C ALA A 174 6.62 -19.41 11.00
N ALA A 175 7.01 -19.70 9.75
CA ALA A 175 6.07 -20.03 8.68
C ALA A 175 5.34 -21.34 8.96
N LYS A 176 6.06 -22.39 9.38
CA LYS A 176 5.47 -23.68 9.78
C LYS A 176 4.45 -23.49 10.89
N THR A 177 4.86 -22.85 11.98
CA THR A 177 3.98 -22.57 13.13
C THR A 177 2.73 -21.78 12.72
N TRP A 178 2.90 -20.77 11.89
CA TRP A 178 1.78 -19.92 11.41
C TRP A 178 0.76 -20.71 10.58
N LEU A 179 1.22 -21.59 9.70
CA LEU A 179 0.37 -22.47 8.87
C LEU A 179 -0.35 -23.51 9.72
N GLU A 180 0.37 -24.13 10.66
CA GLU A 180 -0.20 -25.12 11.60
C GLU A 180 -1.32 -24.54 12.45
N GLN A 181 -1.12 -23.34 13.03
CA GLN A 181 -2.13 -22.65 13.82
C GLN A 181 -3.42 -22.36 13.04
N ARG A 182 -3.33 -22.27 11.71
CA ARG A 182 -4.45 -22.05 10.79
C ARG A 182 -4.97 -23.33 10.16
N ASN A 183 -4.46 -24.47 10.60
CA ASN A 183 -4.78 -25.79 10.02
C ASN A 183 -4.54 -25.87 8.49
N ILE A 184 -3.57 -25.13 8.00
CA ILE A 184 -3.15 -25.15 6.59
C ILE A 184 -2.04 -26.17 6.45
N LYS A 185 -2.33 -27.28 5.74
CA LYS A 185 -1.37 -28.37 5.53
C LYS A 185 -0.65 -28.19 4.21
N GLY A 186 0.66 -28.43 4.21
CA GLY A 186 1.53 -28.47 3.05
C GLY A 186 2.68 -29.43 3.26
N THR A 187 3.31 -29.85 2.17
CA THR A 187 4.60 -30.53 2.22
C THR A 187 5.69 -29.56 2.68
N GLU A 188 6.82 -30.05 3.12
CA GLU A 188 7.94 -29.19 3.54
C GLU A 188 8.39 -28.25 2.40
N ALA A 189 8.44 -28.76 1.16
CA ALA A 189 8.78 -27.96 -0.01
C ALA A 189 7.75 -26.85 -0.31
N GLU A 190 6.45 -27.13 -0.15
CA GLU A 190 5.39 -26.12 -0.31
C GLU A 190 5.50 -25.02 0.76
N ILE A 191 5.79 -25.41 2.00
CA ILE A 191 5.93 -24.45 3.12
C ILE A 191 7.18 -23.59 2.93
N GLU A 192 8.29 -24.18 2.50
CA GLU A 192 9.52 -23.43 2.20
C GLU A 192 9.32 -22.45 1.04
N ALA A 193 8.65 -22.89 -0.03
CA ALA A 193 8.30 -22.02 -1.15
C ALA A 193 7.37 -20.87 -0.72
N TYR A 194 6.38 -21.18 0.13
CA TYR A 194 5.48 -20.17 0.70
C TYR A 194 6.25 -19.15 1.55
N TYR A 195 7.15 -19.61 2.43
CA TYR A 195 8.00 -18.74 3.22
C TYR A 195 8.84 -17.81 2.35
N LYS A 196 9.55 -18.34 1.37
CA LYS A 196 10.39 -17.54 0.45
C LYS A 196 9.58 -16.50 -0.32
N LYS A 197 8.33 -16.81 -0.64
CA LYS A 197 7.44 -15.89 -1.37
C LYS A 197 6.74 -14.86 -0.46
N HIS A 198 6.43 -15.21 0.79
CA HIS A 198 5.58 -14.39 1.67
C HIS A 198 6.29 -13.85 2.92
N SER A 199 7.62 -13.90 2.95
CA SER A 199 8.46 -13.23 3.95
C SER A 199 9.15 -12.02 3.32
N ALA A 200 8.79 -10.81 3.76
CA ALA A 200 9.47 -9.61 3.28
C ALA A 200 10.97 -9.66 3.61
N LEU A 201 11.32 -10.23 4.78
CA LEU A 201 12.72 -10.40 5.18
C LEU A 201 13.46 -11.32 4.21
N ALA A 202 12.91 -12.50 3.91
CA ALA A 202 13.53 -13.44 2.97
C ALA A 202 13.67 -12.86 1.55
N LEU A 203 12.66 -12.13 1.08
CA LEU A 203 12.70 -11.44 -0.21
C LEU A 203 13.76 -10.36 -0.27
N VAL A 204 13.90 -9.54 0.78
CA VAL A 204 14.95 -8.53 0.89
C VAL A 204 16.33 -9.19 0.92
N GLU A 205 16.53 -10.25 1.70
CA GLU A 205 17.80 -10.98 1.77
C GLU A 205 18.17 -11.64 0.43
N ALA A 206 17.20 -12.13 -0.31
CA ALA A 206 17.39 -12.75 -1.62
C ALA A 206 17.48 -11.73 -2.78
N MET A 207 17.18 -10.44 -2.56
CA MET A 207 17.10 -9.44 -3.62
C MET A 207 18.41 -9.34 -4.42
N PRO A 208 18.34 -9.41 -5.76
CA PRO A 208 19.49 -9.19 -6.63
C PRO A 208 20.05 -7.76 -6.49
N GLN A 209 21.38 -7.61 -6.63
CA GLN A 209 22.06 -6.32 -6.42
C GLN A 209 21.61 -5.23 -7.41
N ASP A 210 21.26 -5.59 -8.62
CA ASP A 210 20.76 -4.69 -9.65
C ASP A 210 19.32 -4.19 -9.40
N GLN A 211 18.60 -4.81 -8.47
CA GLN A 211 17.24 -4.43 -8.08
C GLN A 211 17.18 -3.57 -6.81
N THR A 212 18.29 -3.40 -6.10
CA THR A 212 18.31 -2.68 -4.80
C THR A 212 17.82 -1.22 -4.89
N LYS A 213 17.86 -0.61 -6.07
CA LYS A 213 17.39 0.76 -6.33
C LYS A 213 16.10 0.81 -7.18
N ALA A 214 15.47 -0.34 -7.40
CA ALA A 214 14.30 -0.38 -8.29
C ALA A 214 13.07 0.32 -7.70
N VAL A 215 12.93 0.31 -6.36
CA VAL A 215 11.82 0.92 -5.63
C VAL A 215 12.38 1.84 -4.54
N ARG A 216 11.76 3.00 -4.33
CA ARG A 216 12.02 3.85 -3.16
C ARG A 216 11.16 3.39 -1.99
N TRP A 217 11.77 3.29 -0.82
CA TRP A 217 11.12 2.74 0.36
C TRP A 217 11.00 3.77 1.48
N TYR A 218 9.80 3.92 2.03
CA TYR A 218 9.53 4.62 3.29
C TYR A 218 8.84 3.64 4.24
N ILE A 219 9.53 3.24 5.29
CA ILE A 219 9.08 2.26 6.27
C ILE A 219 8.86 2.99 7.59
N ASP A 220 7.69 2.82 8.21
CA ASP A 220 7.32 3.51 9.43
C ASP A 220 6.60 2.55 10.40
N CYS A 221 7.05 2.50 11.66
CA CYS A 221 6.47 1.65 12.68
C CYS A 221 6.61 2.32 14.04
N GLY A 222 5.53 2.34 14.83
CA GLY A 222 5.56 2.89 16.18
C GLY A 222 6.49 2.11 17.12
N ASP A 223 7.05 2.78 18.11
CA ASP A 223 7.93 2.16 19.12
C ASP A 223 7.16 1.23 20.07
N ASP A 224 5.85 1.48 20.28
CA ASP A 224 4.93 0.64 21.03
C ASP A 224 4.13 -0.34 20.15
N ASP A 225 4.47 -0.46 18.86
CA ASP A 225 3.76 -1.35 17.92
C ASP A 225 4.26 -2.79 18.07
N PHE A 226 3.33 -3.74 18.25
CA PHE A 226 3.68 -5.17 18.41
C PHE A 226 4.32 -5.80 17.17
N LEU A 227 4.29 -5.14 16.00
CA LEU A 227 4.97 -5.57 14.77
C LEU A 227 6.38 -4.96 14.61
N TYR A 228 6.91 -4.28 15.64
CA TYR A 228 8.21 -3.61 15.62
C TYR A 228 9.36 -4.52 15.19
N GLU A 229 9.37 -5.78 15.63
CA GLU A 229 10.45 -6.72 15.38
C GLU A 229 10.65 -6.98 13.88
N GLY A 230 9.59 -7.38 13.18
CA GLY A 230 9.66 -7.66 11.74
C GLY A 230 10.08 -6.44 10.92
N ASN A 231 9.54 -5.26 11.25
CA ASN A 231 9.90 -4.01 10.57
C ASN A 231 11.38 -3.63 10.83
N SER A 232 11.87 -3.83 12.06
CA SER A 232 13.28 -3.59 12.42
C SER A 232 14.23 -4.56 11.72
N LEU A 233 13.88 -5.85 11.63
CA LEU A 233 14.68 -6.85 10.94
C LEU A 233 14.81 -6.54 9.45
N ILE A 234 13.74 -6.08 8.80
CA ILE A 234 13.79 -5.64 7.40
C ILE A 234 14.70 -4.43 7.25
N HIS A 235 14.61 -3.42 8.13
CA HIS A 235 15.54 -2.30 8.11
C HIS A 235 17.00 -2.76 8.19
N ILE A 236 17.32 -3.67 9.11
CA ILE A 236 18.67 -4.23 9.26
C ILE A 236 19.12 -4.96 7.99
N ALA A 237 18.24 -5.79 7.41
CA ALA A 237 18.53 -6.52 6.17
C ALA A 237 18.75 -5.56 4.98
N MET A 238 17.90 -4.56 4.82
CA MET A 238 18.07 -3.53 3.78
C MET A 238 19.38 -2.75 3.94
N ARG A 239 19.77 -2.41 5.18
CA ARG A 239 21.07 -1.77 5.44
C ARG A 239 22.24 -2.66 5.03
N LYS A 240 22.20 -3.95 5.37
CA LYS A 240 23.25 -4.92 4.99
C LYS A 240 23.35 -5.12 3.47
N LYS A 241 22.23 -5.02 2.76
CA LYS A 241 22.13 -5.17 1.30
C LYS A 241 22.36 -3.85 0.55
N GLU A 242 22.63 -2.76 1.26
CA GLU A 242 22.78 -1.41 0.69
C GLU A 242 21.55 -0.94 -0.12
N ILE A 243 20.35 -1.41 0.27
CA ILE A 243 19.10 -0.95 -0.32
C ILE A 243 18.76 0.44 0.26
N PRO A 244 18.68 1.51 -0.57
CA PRO A 244 18.31 2.83 -0.09
C PRO A 244 16.86 2.84 0.44
N HIS A 245 16.66 3.29 1.67
CA HIS A 245 15.34 3.40 2.28
C HIS A 245 15.32 4.44 3.39
N GLU A 246 14.14 4.97 3.67
CA GLU A 246 13.86 5.71 4.89
C GLU A 246 13.20 4.77 5.89
N PHE A 247 13.70 4.78 7.13
CA PHE A 247 13.07 4.05 8.24
C PHE A 247 12.79 5.04 9.37
N ARG A 248 11.55 5.05 9.83
CA ARG A 248 11.07 5.92 10.90
C ARG A 248 10.51 5.10 12.04
N ILE A 249 10.82 5.53 13.24
CA ILE A 249 10.20 5.08 14.49
C ILE A 249 9.70 6.35 15.18
N HIS A 250 8.40 6.42 15.43
CA HIS A 250 7.77 7.50 16.16
C HIS A 250 7.08 6.96 17.40
N ASP A 251 6.83 7.82 18.39
CA ASP A 251 6.03 7.51 19.56
C ASP A 251 4.62 7.07 19.14
N GLY A 252 4.19 5.88 19.58
CA GLY A 252 2.87 5.34 19.36
C GLY A 252 2.82 3.87 18.97
N GLY A 253 1.61 3.33 18.95
CA GLY A 253 1.34 1.92 18.75
C GLY A 253 0.48 1.62 17.52
N HIS A 254 -0.04 0.40 17.47
CA HIS A 254 -0.79 -0.14 16.34
C HIS A 254 -2.22 0.38 16.27
N ASN A 255 -2.41 1.64 15.84
CA ASN A 255 -3.73 2.28 15.84
C ASN A 255 -3.87 3.39 14.78
N TRP A 256 -5.12 3.78 14.52
CA TRP A 256 -5.46 4.78 13.52
C TRP A 256 -4.89 6.18 13.80
N THR A 257 -4.67 6.54 15.06
CA THR A 257 -4.04 7.84 15.40
C THR A 257 -2.62 7.90 14.84
N TYR A 258 -1.85 6.82 15.00
CA TYR A 258 -0.51 6.69 14.44
C TYR A 258 -0.54 6.80 12.91
N TRP A 259 -1.36 6.02 12.24
CA TRP A 259 -1.41 5.95 10.78
C TRP A 259 -1.93 7.24 10.12
N ARG A 260 -2.89 7.93 10.73
CA ARG A 260 -3.31 9.28 10.29
C ARG A 260 -2.17 10.29 10.36
N THR A 261 -1.35 10.21 11.40
CA THR A 261 -0.19 11.08 11.58
C THR A 261 0.90 10.80 10.55
N ALA A 262 1.07 9.54 10.14
CA ALA A 262 2.05 9.14 9.12
C ALA A 262 1.61 9.47 7.68
N LEU A 263 0.30 9.49 7.38
CA LEU A 263 -0.22 9.66 6.03
C LEU A 263 0.27 10.92 5.30
N PRO A 264 0.38 12.11 5.90
CA PRO A 264 0.96 13.28 5.26
C PRO A 264 2.38 13.05 4.74
N THR A 265 3.22 12.36 5.51
CA THR A 265 4.60 12.04 5.11
C THR A 265 4.62 11.02 3.96
N VAL A 266 3.73 10.02 3.99
CA VAL A 266 3.53 9.09 2.87
C VAL A 266 3.18 9.84 1.59
N LEU A 267 2.21 10.76 1.65
CA LEU A 267 1.78 11.53 0.48
C LEU A 267 2.91 12.41 -0.08
N ALA A 268 3.71 13.03 0.78
CA ALA A 268 4.89 13.79 0.37
C ALA A 268 5.94 12.89 -0.27
N PHE A 269 6.29 11.76 0.37
CA PHE A 269 7.30 10.82 -0.12
C PHE A 269 6.95 10.24 -1.50
N VAL A 270 5.70 9.82 -1.73
CA VAL A 270 5.29 9.32 -3.04
C VAL A 270 5.26 10.43 -4.09
N SER A 271 4.91 11.66 -3.69
CA SER A 271 4.94 12.83 -4.59
C SER A 271 6.35 13.12 -5.10
N ASP A 272 7.36 13.06 -4.24
CA ASP A 272 8.75 13.18 -4.64
C ASP A 272 9.15 12.12 -5.66
N SER A 273 8.69 10.88 -5.48
CA SER A 273 8.92 9.80 -6.42
C SER A 273 8.32 10.08 -7.80
N PHE A 274 7.14 10.68 -7.85
CA PHE A 274 6.47 11.05 -9.10
C PHE A 274 7.20 12.16 -9.88
N HIS A 275 8.02 12.97 -9.20
CA HIS A 275 8.77 14.09 -9.79
C HIS A 275 10.25 13.81 -10.02
N GLN A 276 10.80 12.70 -9.58
CA GLN A 276 12.20 12.35 -9.86
C GLN A 276 12.47 12.16 -11.37
N TYR A 277 13.55 12.79 -11.83
CA TYR A 277 14.05 12.75 -13.19
C TYR A 277 15.14 11.69 -13.37
#